data_a0d2cecfc5e94898baf1f29f64d8b0a3
#
_entry.id   a0d2cecfc5e94898baf1f29f64d8b0a3
#
_cell.length_a   1.000
_cell.length_b   1.000
_cell.length_c   1.000
_cell.angle_alpha   90.00
_cell.angle_beta   90.00
_cell.angle_gamma   90.00
#
_symmetry.space_group_name_H-M   'P 1'
#
loop_
_entity.id
_entity.type
_entity.pdbx_description
1 polymer ?
#
loop_
_entity_poly.entity_id
_entity_poly.type
_entity_poly.pdbx_seq_one_letter_code
_entity_poly.pdbx_strand_id
1 'polypeptide(L)'
;GLVRVERAVRERLATAEADDLGPQDLINAKPVSAAVKEFFGSSQLSQFMDQNNPLSEVTHKRRVSALGPGGLTRERAGFEVRDVHPTHYGRVCPIETPEGPNIGLINSLAAYARTNESGFVESPLREADIGKVADRCHYLSAIEEGDYVIAQASALLDSNNKFTEELVPVRYKNEFSFMPPERVDFMDVSPQQAFSVAASLIPFLEHDDA
;
A
#
# COMPACT_ATOMS: atom_id res chain seq x y z
N GLY A 1 -21.63 11.35 3.99
CA GLY A 1 -22.13 11.61 5.36
C GLY A 1 -21.94 13.06 5.77
N LEU A 2 -20.74 13.61 5.65
CA LEU A 2 -20.40 14.99 6.04
C LEU A 2 -21.19 16.04 5.21
N VAL A 3 -21.33 15.83 3.91
CA VAL A 3 -22.14 16.70 3.04
C VAL A 3 -23.60 16.76 3.47
N ARG A 4 -24.16 15.62 3.90
CA ARG A 4 -25.54 15.57 4.44
C ARG A 4 -25.66 16.29 5.77
N VAL A 5 -24.63 16.23 6.64
CA VAL A 5 -24.59 17.00 7.89
C VAL A 5 -24.54 18.49 7.60
N GLU A 6 -23.67 18.93 6.70
CA GLU A 6 -23.54 20.33 6.29
C GLU A 6 -24.89 20.89 5.77
N ARG A 7 -25.54 20.12 4.90
CA ARG A 7 -26.85 20.49 4.35
C ARG A 7 -27.91 20.65 5.45
N ALA A 8 -27.97 19.69 6.38
CA ALA A 8 -28.90 19.73 7.51
C ALA A 8 -28.64 20.94 8.42
N VAL A 9 -27.38 21.27 8.67
CA VAL A 9 -27.02 22.49 9.45
C VAL A 9 -27.46 23.73 8.74
N ARG A 10 -27.24 23.88 7.43
CA ARG A 10 -27.70 25.02 6.65
C ARG A 10 -29.25 25.22 6.69
N GLU A 11 -29.98 24.12 6.51
CA GLU A 11 -31.44 24.11 6.57
C GLU A 11 -31.94 24.55 7.96
N ARG A 12 -31.28 24.09 9.01
CA ARG A 12 -31.64 24.42 10.39
C ARG A 12 -31.33 25.87 10.75
N LEU A 13 -30.20 26.41 10.29
CA LEU A 13 -29.85 27.82 10.45
C LEU A 13 -30.80 28.75 9.70
N ALA A 14 -31.32 28.32 8.55
CA ALA A 14 -32.28 29.10 7.78
C ALA A 14 -33.68 29.16 8.40
N THR A 15 -34.06 28.21 9.25
CA THR A 15 -35.41 28.09 9.82
C THR A 15 -35.50 28.47 11.30
N ALA A 16 -34.35 28.57 12.00
CA ALA A 16 -34.33 28.87 13.45
C ALA A 16 -33.89 30.31 13.72
N GLU A 17 -34.46 30.92 14.78
CA GLU A 17 -33.90 32.15 15.37
C GLU A 17 -32.54 31.79 15.97
N ALA A 18 -31.48 32.38 15.37
CA ALA A 18 -30.09 31.92 15.56
C ALA A 18 -29.47 32.19 16.94
N ASP A 19 -30.15 32.96 17.80
CA ASP A 19 -29.57 33.53 19.02
C ASP A 19 -29.44 32.47 20.18
N ASP A 20 -30.18 31.33 20.11
CA ASP A 20 -30.23 30.35 21.19
C ASP A 20 -29.63 28.97 20.83
N LEU A 21 -29.03 28.77 19.63
CA LEU A 21 -28.53 27.47 19.17
C LEU A 21 -27.04 27.31 19.40
N GLY A 22 -26.67 26.33 20.22
CA GLY A 22 -25.28 25.86 20.34
C GLY A 22 -24.86 24.93 19.20
N PRO A 23 -23.55 24.71 19.01
CA PRO A 23 -23.02 23.77 17.99
C PRO A 23 -23.59 22.34 18.14
N GLN A 24 -23.86 21.91 19.37
CA GLN A 24 -24.44 20.59 19.67
C GLN A 24 -25.87 20.43 19.18
N ASP A 25 -26.63 21.54 19.15
CA ASP A 25 -28.01 21.55 18.69
C ASP A 25 -28.11 21.55 17.16
N LEU A 26 -27.07 22.05 16.48
CA LEU A 26 -27.00 22.15 15.03
C LEU A 26 -26.46 20.87 14.38
N ILE A 27 -25.49 20.18 15.03
CA ILE A 27 -24.80 19.05 14.45
C ILE A 27 -25.54 17.76 14.78
N ASN A 28 -25.95 17.02 13.74
CA ASN A 28 -26.55 15.70 13.86
C ASN A 28 -25.60 14.63 13.32
N ALA A 29 -25.21 13.69 14.17
CA ALA A 29 -24.32 12.57 13.81
C ALA A 29 -25.03 11.46 13.01
N LYS A 30 -26.37 11.42 12.95
CA LYS A 30 -27.11 10.37 12.26
C LYS A 30 -26.74 10.17 10.78
N PRO A 31 -26.54 11.22 9.95
CA PRO A 31 -26.14 11.04 8.56
C PRO A 31 -24.79 10.35 8.39
N VAL A 32 -23.84 10.62 9.29
CA VAL A 32 -22.52 9.95 9.27
C VAL A 32 -22.67 8.50 9.70
N SER A 33 -23.38 8.23 10.79
CA SER A 33 -23.67 6.86 11.25
C SER A 33 -24.41 6.05 10.19
N ALA A 34 -25.37 6.65 9.48
CA ALA A 34 -26.08 6.00 8.39
C ALA A 34 -25.16 5.65 7.20
N ALA A 35 -24.26 6.56 6.83
CA ALA A 35 -23.29 6.31 5.76
C ALA A 35 -22.30 5.18 6.09
N VAL A 36 -21.82 5.14 7.33
CA VAL A 36 -20.96 4.04 7.82
C VAL A 36 -21.72 2.70 7.81
N LYS A 37 -22.97 2.70 8.29
CA LYS A 37 -23.82 1.51 8.31
C LYS A 37 -24.14 1.01 6.90
N GLU A 38 -24.38 1.90 5.96
CA GLU A 38 -24.59 1.59 4.53
C GLU A 38 -23.35 0.94 3.92
N PHE A 39 -22.15 1.44 4.23
CA PHE A 39 -20.90 0.85 3.76
C PHE A 39 -20.75 -0.59 4.26
N PHE A 40 -20.85 -0.83 5.56
CA PHE A 40 -20.70 -2.18 6.12
C PHE A 40 -21.82 -3.15 5.74
N GLY A 41 -23.01 -2.66 5.43
CA GLY A 41 -24.18 -3.51 5.11
C GLY A 41 -24.34 -3.83 3.63
N SER A 42 -23.89 -2.98 2.73
CA SER A 42 -24.19 -3.10 1.29
C SER A 42 -23.03 -2.82 0.35
N SER A 43 -21.86 -2.42 0.84
CA SER A 43 -20.69 -2.21 -0.03
C SER A 43 -20.10 -3.53 -0.53
N GLN A 44 -19.70 -3.56 -1.80
CA GLN A 44 -18.95 -4.68 -2.40
C GLN A 44 -17.60 -4.93 -1.70
N LEU A 45 -17.01 -3.91 -1.07
CA LEU A 45 -15.73 -3.99 -0.38
C LEU A 45 -15.86 -4.51 1.05
N SER A 46 -17.08 -4.46 1.62
CA SER A 46 -17.37 -5.07 2.91
C SER A 46 -17.79 -6.53 2.70
N GLN A 47 -16.95 -7.45 3.14
CA GLN A 47 -17.09 -8.89 2.88
C GLN A 47 -17.04 -9.68 4.18
N PHE A 48 -17.61 -10.90 4.17
CA PHE A 48 -17.35 -11.86 5.21
C PHE A 48 -15.86 -12.18 5.26
N MET A 49 -15.27 -12.14 6.46
CA MET A 49 -13.88 -12.49 6.67
C MET A 49 -13.65 -13.97 6.38
N ASP A 50 -12.63 -14.24 5.55
CA ASP A 50 -12.12 -15.60 5.38
C ASP A 50 -11.41 -16.01 6.67
N GLN A 51 -11.98 -16.98 7.39
CA GLN A 51 -11.62 -17.32 8.75
C GLN A 51 -11.26 -18.81 8.91
N ASN A 52 -10.65 -19.42 7.89
CA ASN A 52 -10.24 -20.83 7.93
C ASN A 52 -9.05 -21.05 8.89
N ASN A 53 -8.10 -20.11 8.91
CA ASN A 53 -6.93 -20.08 9.78
C ASN A 53 -6.43 -18.63 9.96
N PRO A 54 -5.51 -18.37 10.91
CA PRO A 54 -5.02 -17.00 11.13
C PRO A 54 -4.39 -16.34 9.90
N LEU A 55 -3.72 -17.09 9.04
CA LEU A 55 -3.10 -16.57 7.83
C LEU A 55 -4.16 -16.09 6.81
N SER A 56 -5.26 -16.83 6.64
CA SER A 56 -6.35 -16.42 5.74
C SER A 56 -7.01 -15.12 6.20
N GLU A 57 -7.14 -14.91 7.50
CA GLU A 57 -7.66 -13.67 8.08
C GLU A 57 -6.75 -12.48 7.75
N VAL A 58 -5.44 -12.61 7.99
CA VAL A 58 -4.45 -11.57 7.71
C VAL A 58 -4.42 -11.26 6.22
N THR A 59 -4.38 -12.26 5.37
CA THR A 59 -4.37 -12.10 3.91
C THR A 59 -5.61 -11.38 3.40
N HIS A 60 -6.79 -11.71 3.94
CA HIS A 60 -8.05 -11.05 3.57
C HIS A 60 -8.05 -9.57 3.97
N LYS A 61 -7.56 -9.23 5.16
CA LYS A 61 -7.50 -7.84 5.66
C LYS A 61 -6.49 -6.97 4.90
N ARG A 62 -5.50 -7.57 4.26
CA ARG A 62 -4.46 -6.90 3.47
C ARG A 62 -4.74 -6.89 1.97
N ARG A 63 -5.93 -7.26 1.56
CA ARG A 63 -6.33 -7.32 0.15
C ARG A 63 -6.59 -5.92 -0.41
N VAL A 64 -6.14 -5.70 -1.64
CA VAL A 64 -6.35 -4.47 -2.41
C VAL A 64 -7.12 -4.83 -3.69
N SER A 65 -8.22 -4.14 -3.94
CA SER A 65 -9.07 -4.39 -5.11
C SER A 65 -9.17 -3.14 -5.99
N ALA A 66 -9.04 -3.33 -7.30
CA ALA A 66 -9.32 -2.29 -8.29
C ALA A 66 -10.82 -2.17 -8.60
N LEU A 67 -11.64 -3.10 -8.09
CA LEU A 67 -13.08 -3.15 -8.29
C LEU A 67 -13.82 -2.33 -7.22
N GLY A 68 -15.10 -2.07 -7.46
CA GLY A 68 -15.98 -1.41 -6.50
C GLY A 68 -16.34 0.02 -6.88
N PRO A 69 -16.98 0.77 -5.99
CA PRO A 69 -17.40 2.15 -6.24
C PRO A 69 -16.22 3.06 -6.57
N GLY A 70 -16.27 3.72 -7.72
CA GLY A 70 -15.18 4.58 -8.21
C GLY A 70 -14.00 3.82 -8.85
N GLY A 71 -14.04 2.50 -8.88
CA GLY A 71 -13.04 1.63 -9.48
C GLY A 71 -13.42 1.14 -10.87
N LEU A 72 -12.71 0.08 -11.31
CA LEU A 72 -12.92 -0.57 -12.60
C LEU A 72 -14.04 -1.61 -12.54
N THR A 73 -14.58 -1.95 -13.71
CA THR A 73 -15.39 -3.15 -13.91
C THR A 73 -14.56 -4.21 -14.62
N ARG A 74 -14.87 -5.49 -14.39
CA ARG A 74 -14.12 -6.62 -14.99
C ARG A 74 -14.06 -6.53 -16.51
N GLU A 75 -15.16 -6.14 -17.13
CA GLU A 75 -15.32 -6.05 -18.60
C GLU A 75 -14.51 -4.91 -19.21
N ARG A 76 -14.26 -3.84 -18.44
CA ARG A 76 -13.50 -2.66 -18.86
C ARG A 76 -12.01 -2.73 -18.54
N ALA A 77 -11.60 -3.73 -17.78
CA ALA A 77 -10.21 -3.91 -17.41
C ALA A 77 -9.42 -4.58 -18.53
N GLY A 78 -8.58 -3.82 -19.22
CA GLY A 78 -7.61 -4.33 -20.19
C GLY A 78 -6.40 -4.97 -19.54
N PHE A 79 -5.44 -5.41 -20.35
CA PHE A 79 -4.18 -6.01 -19.85
C PHE A 79 -3.33 -5.01 -19.06
N GLU A 80 -3.29 -3.75 -19.45
CA GLU A 80 -2.45 -2.71 -18.81
C GLU A 80 -2.71 -2.57 -17.30
N VAL A 81 -3.98 -2.65 -16.87
CA VAL A 81 -4.34 -2.51 -15.45
C VAL A 81 -4.16 -3.81 -14.65
N ARG A 82 -3.94 -4.93 -15.34
CA ARG A 82 -3.73 -6.26 -14.74
C ARG A 82 -2.26 -6.63 -14.63
N ASP A 83 -1.40 -5.92 -15.37
CA ASP A 83 0.03 -6.17 -15.39
C ASP A 83 0.71 -5.70 -14.10
N VAL A 84 1.89 -6.28 -13.84
CA VAL A 84 2.77 -5.84 -12.77
C VAL A 84 3.59 -4.64 -13.26
N HIS A 85 3.50 -3.54 -12.54
CA HIS A 85 4.27 -2.34 -12.82
C HIS A 85 5.49 -2.27 -11.87
N PRO A 86 6.65 -1.73 -12.29
CA PRO A 86 7.83 -1.61 -11.43
C PRO A 86 7.58 -0.88 -10.10
N THR A 87 6.63 0.04 -10.06
CA THR A 87 6.22 0.74 -8.82
C THR A 87 5.50 -0.15 -7.81
N HIS A 88 5.12 -1.37 -8.18
CA HIS A 88 4.56 -2.37 -7.26
C HIS A 88 5.61 -2.93 -6.29
N TYR A 89 6.89 -2.84 -6.60
CA TYR A 89 7.95 -3.37 -5.76
C TYR A 89 7.86 -2.81 -4.34
N GLY A 90 7.81 -3.72 -3.37
CA GLY A 90 7.68 -3.39 -1.94
C GLY A 90 6.31 -2.84 -1.52
N ARG A 91 5.33 -2.73 -2.42
CA ARG A 91 3.99 -2.19 -2.17
C ARG A 91 2.88 -3.19 -2.42
N VAL A 92 2.88 -3.80 -3.58
CA VAL A 92 1.89 -4.80 -3.99
C VAL A 92 2.62 -6.08 -4.40
N CYS A 93 2.18 -7.22 -3.88
CA CYS A 93 2.76 -8.51 -4.24
C CYS A 93 2.55 -8.80 -5.74
N PRO A 94 3.61 -9.15 -6.48
CA PRO A 94 3.49 -9.39 -7.92
C PRO A 94 2.86 -10.75 -8.26
N ILE A 95 2.80 -11.69 -7.31
CA ILE A 95 2.40 -13.08 -7.57
C ILE A 95 1.08 -13.47 -6.91
N GLU A 96 0.67 -12.81 -5.82
CA GLU A 96 -0.58 -13.14 -5.13
C GLU A 96 -1.77 -12.44 -5.78
N THR A 97 -2.43 -13.15 -6.70
CA THR A 97 -3.64 -12.69 -7.38
C THR A 97 -4.52 -13.90 -7.71
N PRO A 98 -5.86 -13.75 -7.77
CA PRO A 98 -6.73 -14.85 -8.17
C PRO A 98 -6.53 -15.26 -9.64
N GLU A 99 -6.89 -16.49 -9.96
CA GLU A 99 -7.05 -16.95 -11.33
C GLU A 99 -8.40 -16.50 -11.90
N GLY A 100 -8.47 -16.37 -13.22
CA GLY A 100 -9.71 -16.08 -13.96
C GLY A 100 -9.99 -14.59 -14.15
N PRO A 101 -11.29 -14.18 -14.15
CA PRO A 101 -11.69 -12.82 -14.56
C PRO A 101 -11.13 -11.70 -13.68
N ASN A 102 -10.73 -12.00 -12.46
CA ASN A 102 -10.21 -11.04 -11.48
C ASN A 102 -8.67 -10.98 -11.43
N ILE A 103 -7.98 -11.67 -12.32
CA ILE A 103 -6.51 -11.67 -12.35
C ILE A 103 -5.97 -10.24 -12.48
N GLY A 104 -5.01 -9.88 -11.65
CA GLY A 104 -4.41 -8.54 -11.63
C GLY A 104 -5.31 -7.42 -11.08
N LEU A 105 -6.61 -7.67 -10.84
CA LEU A 105 -7.55 -6.69 -10.28
C LEU A 105 -7.71 -6.79 -8.76
N ILE A 106 -7.45 -7.96 -8.21
CA ILE A 106 -7.44 -8.21 -6.77
C ILE A 106 -6.03 -8.64 -6.40
N ASN A 107 -5.37 -7.86 -5.56
CA ASN A 107 -3.99 -8.06 -5.17
C ASN A 107 -3.86 -8.03 -3.65
N SER A 108 -2.68 -8.33 -3.13
CA SER A 108 -2.36 -8.22 -1.72
C SER A 108 -1.22 -7.22 -1.50
N LEU A 109 -1.27 -6.49 -0.40
CA LEU A 109 -0.16 -5.61 0.01
C LEU A 109 1.08 -6.45 0.30
N ALA A 110 2.24 -5.93 -0.10
CA ALA A 110 3.54 -6.49 0.28
C ALA A 110 3.70 -6.49 1.82
N ALA A 111 4.53 -7.39 2.33
CA ALA A 111 4.62 -7.68 3.76
C ALA A 111 4.87 -6.45 4.64
N TYR A 112 5.74 -5.54 4.20
CA TYR A 112 6.11 -4.33 4.95
C TYR A 112 5.41 -3.06 4.46
N ALA A 113 4.55 -3.16 3.44
CA ALA A 113 3.83 -2.03 2.89
C ALA A 113 2.77 -1.50 3.87
N ARG A 114 2.62 -0.18 3.89
CA ARG A 114 1.54 0.52 4.59
C ARG A 114 0.98 1.65 3.74
N THR A 115 -0.17 2.16 4.11
CA THR A 115 -0.76 3.36 3.50
C THR A 115 -0.44 4.60 4.33
N ASN A 116 -0.13 5.71 3.68
CA ASN A 116 0.01 7.01 4.33
C ASN A 116 -1.37 7.68 4.55
N GLU A 117 -1.36 8.86 5.17
CA GLU A 117 -2.59 9.64 5.45
C GLU A 117 -3.39 10.02 4.19
N SER A 118 -2.72 10.16 3.05
CA SER A 118 -3.33 10.43 1.75
C SER A 118 -3.79 9.18 1.00
N GLY A 119 -3.55 7.98 1.54
CA GLY A 119 -3.93 6.70 0.95
C GLY A 119 -2.92 6.11 -0.04
N PHE A 120 -1.74 6.73 -0.23
CA PHE A 120 -0.67 6.13 -1.04
C PHE A 120 0.03 5.01 -0.29
N VAL A 121 0.41 3.96 -1.03
CA VAL A 121 1.15 2.84 -0.47
C VAL A 121 2.63 3.18 -0.40
N GLU A 122 3.21 3.02 0.78
CA GLU A 122 4.61 3.27 1.08
C GLU A 122 5.34 1.98 1.42
N SER A 123 6.63 1.95 1.11
CA SER A 123 7.55 0.87 1.43
C SER A 123 8.69 1.36 2.32
N PRO A 124 9.16 0.59 3.33
CA PRO A 124 10.26 0.99 4.18
C PRO A 124 11.60 0.77 3.48
N LEU A 125 12.49 1.74 3.62
CA LEU A 125 13.85 1.72 3.12
C LEU A 125 14.81 2.18 4.21
N ARG A 126 15.99 1.57 4.30
CA ARG A 126 17.06 1.98 5.20
C ARG A 126 17.88 3.09 4.55
N GLU A 127 18.12 4.15 5.27
CA GLU A 127 18.96 5.27 4.80
C GLU A 127 20.41 4.81 4.60
N ALA A 128 21.03 5.25 3.51
CA ALA A 128 22.46 5.03 3.24
C ALA A 128 23.15 6.36 2.96
N ASP A 129 24.33 6.53 3.53
CA ASP A 129 25.17 7.71 3.30
C ASP A 129 26.61 7.28 3.08
N ILE A 130 27.19 7.72 1.98
CA ILE A 130 28.59 7.47 1.56
C ILE A 130 29.00 5.99 1.74
N GLY A 131 28.16 5.10 1.21
CA GLY A 131 28.41 3.66 1.23
C GLY A 131 28.19 2.97 2.59
N LYS A 132 27.59 3.65 3.55
CA LYS A 132 27.22 3.10 4.86
C LYS A 132 25.72 3.14 5.08
N VAL A 133 25.14 2.00 5.47
CA VAL A 133 23.71 1.84 5.74
C VAL A 133 23.42 2.13 7.21
N ALA A 134 22.48 3.03 7.47
CA ALA A 134 22.01 3.35 8.82
C ALA A 134 20.90 2.40 9.26
N ASP A 135 20.64 2.33 10.56
CA ASP A 135 19.49 1.58 11.11
C ASP A 135 18.17 2.35 11.02
N ARG A 136 18.22 3.58 10.54
CA ARG A 136 17.06 4.44 10.35
C ARG A 136 16.29 4.04 9.11
N CYS A 137 14.98 3.79 9.27
CA CYS A 137 14.08 3.46 8.17
C CYS A 137 13.18 4.65 7.84
N HIS A 138 13.01 4.89 6.54
CA HIS A 138 12.05 5.83 5.98
C HIS A 138 11.01 5.07 5.16
N TYR A 139 9.75 5.53 5.23
CA TYR A 139 8.70 5.03 4.36
C TYR A 139 8.53 5.98 3.20
N LEU A 140 8.74 5.50 1.99
CA LEU A 140 8.63 6.28 0.77
C LEU A 140 7.52 5.75 -0.14
N SER A 141 6.79 6.68 -0.75
CA SER A 141 5.86 6.38 -1.84
C SER A 141 6.65 6.08 -3.13
N ALA A 142 5.98 5.51 -4.13
CA ALA A 142 6.62 5.19 -5.41
C ALA A 142 7.14 6.44 -6.14
N ILE A 143 6.47 7.58 -5.98
CA ILE A 143 6.87 8.85 -6.59
C ILE A 143 8.17 9.36 -5.97
N GLU A 144 8.25 9.36 -4.64
CA GLU A 144 9.45 9.79 -3.90
C GLU A 144 10.63 8.85 -4.16
N GLU A 145 10.36 7.53 -4.18
CA GLU A 145 11.37 6.50 -4.42
C GLU A 145 12.06 6.65 -5.78
N GLY A 146 11.36 7.14 -6.81
CA GLY A 146 11.87 7.29 -8.17
C GLY A 146 13.07 8.21 -8.31
N ASP A 147 13.29 9.10 -7.34
CA ASP A 147 14.41 10.06 -7.36
C ASP A 147 15.69 9.51 -6.70
N TYR A 148 15.61 8.37 -6.01
CA TYR A 148 16.71 7.81 -5.23
C TYR A 148 17.28 6.53 -5.83
N VAL A 149 18.56 6.29 -5.54
CA VAL A 149 19.27 5.04 -5.84
C VAL A 149 19.12 4.08 -4.66
N ILE A 150 18.50 2.93 -4.89
CA ILE A 150 18.13 1.99 -3.85
C ILE A 150 18.87 0.67 -4.04
N ALA A 151 19.71 0.30 -3.08
CA ALA A 151 20.41 -0.99 -3.07
C ALA A 151 19.44 -2.13 -2.73
N GLN A 152 19.65 -3.27 -3.36
CA GLN A 152 18.91 -4.50 -3.04
C GLN A 152 19.31 -5.02 -1.65
N ALA A 153 18.36 -5.67 -0.97
CA ALA A 153 18.59 -6.25 0.36
C ALA A 153 19.65 -7.37 0.38
N SER A 154 19.96 -7.95 -0.77
CA SER A 154 21.00 -8.98 -0.95
C SER A 154 22.43 -8.41 -1.00
N ALA A 155 22.60 -7.09 -1.12
CA ALA A 155 23.92 -6.46 -1.13
C ALA A 155 24.68 -6.74 0.18
N LEU A 156 25.95 -7.12 0.05
CA LEU A 156 26.77 -7.52 1.18
C LEU A 156 27.26 -6.30 1.99
N LEU A 157 27.07 -6.37 3.30
CA LEU A 157 27.54 -5.39 4.26
C LEU A 157 28.61 -5.99 5.18
N ASP A 158 29.54 -5.17 5.59
CA ASP A 158 30.50 -5.52 6.65
C ASP A 158 29.91 -5.33 8.07
N SER A 159 30.71 -5.62 9.10
CA SER A 159 30.34 -5.44 10.51
C SER A 159 30.01 -3.99 10.91
N ASN A 160 30.40 -3.02 10.09
CA ASN A 160 30.16 -1.59 10.30
C ASN A 160 29.01 -1.05 9.41
N ASN A 161 28.22 -1.96 8.80
CA ASN A 161 27.16 -1.64 7.84
C ASN A 161 27.63 -0.90 6.58
N LYS A 162 28.87 -1.14 6.11
CA LYS A 162 29.37 -0.62 4.83
C LYS A 162 29.26 -1.67 3.75
N PHE A 163 28.95 -1.24 2.53
CA PHE A 163 29.00 -2.12 1.37
C PHE A 163 30.43 -2.63 1.13
N THR A 164 30.55 -3.93 0.86
CA THR A 164 31.85 -4.58 0.63
C THR A 164 32.21 -4.71 -0.83
N GLU A 165 31.21 -4.54 -1.71
CA GLU A 165 31.38 -4.69 -3.16
C GLU A 165 31.71 -3.34 -3.81
N GLU A 166 32.52 -3.34 -4.86
CA GLU A 166 32.85 -2.15 -5.65
C GLU A 166 31.64 -1.63 -6.44
N LEU A 167 30.76 -2.53 -6.86
CA LEU A 167 29.52 -2.24 -7.56
C LEU A 167 28.37 -2.97 -6.86
N VAL A 168 27.42 -2.20 -6.36
CA VAL A 168 26.24 -2.69 -5.63
C VAL A 168 25.06 -2.84 -6.60
N PRO A 169 24.29 -3.93 -6.56
CA PRO A 169 23.06 -4.06 -7.33
C PRO A 169 22.01 -3.08 -6.78
N VAL A 170 21.53 -2.22 -7.67
CA VAL A 170 20.59 -1.14 -7.31
C VAL A 170 19.37 -1.11 -8.22
N ARG A 171 18.33 -0.45 -7.73
CA ARG A 171 17.14 -0.05 -8.45
C ARG A 171 17.11 1.48 -8.55
N TYR A 172 17.04 2.00 -9.77
CA TYR A 172 16.98 3.45 -10.03
C TYR A 172 16.09 3.72 -11.24
N LYS A 173 15.13 4.63 -11.11
CA LYS A 173 14.15 4.98 -12.15
C LYS A 173 13.47 3.77 -12.80
N ASN A 174 13.05 2.83 -11.98
CA ASN A 174 12.40 1.56 -12.38
C ASN A 174 13.30 0.58 -13.17
N GLU A 175 14.61 0.81 -13.20
CA GLU A 175 15.57 -0.08 -13.86
C GLU A 175 16.53 -0.68 -12.82
N PHE A 176 16.95 -1.93 -13.07
CA PHE A 176 18.00 -2.58 -12.30
C PHE A 176 19.36 -2.31 -12.93
N SER A 177 20.31 -1.88 -12.13
CA SER A 177 21.66 -1.62 -12.57
C SER A 177 22.70 -1.85 -11.46
N PHE A 178 23.96 -1.56 -11.73
CA PHE A 178 25.03 -1.62 -10.73
C PHE A 178 25.63 -0.23 -10.57
N MET A 179 25.79 0.21 -9.33
CA MET A 179 26.37 1.53 -9.02
C MET A 179 27.38 1.45 -7.88
N PRO A 180 28.35 2.39 -7.82
CA PRO A 180 29.27 2.48 -6.69
C PRO A 180 28.53 2.75 -5.38
N PRO A 181 29.00 2.23 -4.24
CA PRO A 181 28.37 2.39 -2.92
C PRO A 181 28.08 3.83 -2.53
N GLU A 182 28.92 4.78 -2.93
CA GLU A 182 28.82 6.21 -2.59
C GLU A 182 27.59 6.88 -3.22
N ARG A 183 27.01 6.25 -4.25
CA ARG A 183 25.81 6.77 -4.95
C ARG A 183 24.51 6.20 -4.41
N VAL A 184 24.58 5.29 -3.45
CA VAL A 184 23.40 4.65 -2.87
C VAL A 184 22.80 5.57 -1.81
N ASP A 185 21.53 5.92 -1.97
CA ASP A 185 20.76 6.76 -1.06
C ASP A 185 20.00 5.92 -0.01
N PHE A 186 19.48 4.77 -0.43
CA PHE A 186 18.73 3.85 0.42
C PHE A 186 19.05 2.39 0.12
N MET A 187 18.68 1.52 1.04
CA MET A 187 18.76 0.07 0.89
C MET A 187 17.44 -0.58 1.28
N ASP A 188 17.01 -1.60 0.55
CA ASP A 188 15.86 -2.43 0.92
C ASP A 188 16.07 -3.06 2.31
N VAL A 189 14.98 -3.18 3.07
CA VAL A 189 15.02 -3.72 4.45
C VAL A 189 15.21 -5.24 4.42
N SER A 190 14.53 -5.93 3.50
CA SER A 190 14.53 -7.38 3.38
C SER A 190 14.16 -7.83 1.97
N PRO A 191 14.67 -8.97 1.49
CA PRO A 191 14.21 -9.56 0.23
C PRO A 191 12.71 -9.90 0.22
N GLN A 192 12.14 -10.22 1.38
CA GLN A 192 10.71 -10.52 1.56
C GLN A 192 9.79 -9.30 1.38
N GLN A 193 10.35 -8.11 1.38
CA GLN A 193 9.58 -6.86 1.21
C GLN A 193 8.88 -6.76 -0.15
N ALA A 194 9.34 -7.49 -1.17
CA ALA A 194 8.72 -7.52 -2.49
C ALA A 194 7.41 -8.33 -2.52
N PHE A 195 7.22 -9.26 -1.58
CA PHE A 195 6.13 -10.23 -1.58
C PHE A 195 5.14 -9.99 -0.44
N SER A 196 3.91 -10.53 -0.60
CA SER A 196 2.91 -10.53 0.46
C SER A 196 3.30 -11.43 1.63
N VAL A 197 2.57 -11.31 2.74
CA VAL A 197 2.75 -12.16 3.92
C VAL A 197 2.61 -13.64 3.58
N ALA A 198 1.56 -14.00 2.83
CA ALA A 198 1.31 -15.38 2.44
C ALA A 198 2.40 -15.93 1.51
N ALA A 199 2.78 -15.17 0.49
CA ALA A 199 3.85 -15.55 -0.44
C ALA A 199 5.20 -15.71 0.27
N SER A 200 5.51 -14.87 1.26
CA SER A 200 6.74 -14.94 2.04
C SER A 200 6.86 -16.20 2.91
N LEU A 201 5.76 -16.91 3.14
CA LEU A 201 5.73 -18.16 3.91
C LEU A 201 5.84 -19.42 3.06
N ILE A 202 5.86 -19.30 1.73
CA ILE A 202 6.00 -20.44 0.82
C ILE A 202 7.47 -20.89 0.82
N PRO A 203 7.77 -22.11 1.24
CA PRO A 203 9.15 -22.61 1.23
C PRO A 203 9.65 -22.79 -0.21
N PHE A 204 10.90 -22.43 -0.45
CA PHE A 204 11.58 -22.57 -1.76
C PHE A 204 10.93 -21.77 -2.90
N LEU A 205 10.21 -20.69 -2.58
CA LEU A 205 9.58 -19.83 -3.59
C LEU A 205 10.60 -19.24 -4.58
N GLU A 206 11.82 -18.98 -4.12
CA GLU A 206 12.93 -18.47 -4.93
C GLU A 206 13.37 -19.44 -6.05
N HIS A 207 12.94 -20.69 -6.01
CA HIS A 207 13.21 -21.70 -7.04
C HIS A 207 12.04 -21.90 -8.01
N ASP A 208 10.91 -21.23 -7.79
CA ASP A 208 9.75 -21.32 -8.67
C ASP A 208 9.82 -20.26 -9.78
N ASP A 209 9.33 -20.62 -10.96
CA ASP A 209 9.07 -19.68 -12.04
C ASP A 209 7.77 -18.92 -11.75
N ALA A 210 7.84 -17.61 -11.81
CA ALA A 210 6.69 -16.73 -11.58
C ALA A 210 6.17 -16.10 -12.88
#